data_a207879c808b7e8956312c835201c528
#
_entry.id   a207879c808b7e8956312c835201c528
#
_cell.length_a   1.000
_cell.length_b   1.000
_cell.length_c   1.000
_cell.angle_alpha   90.00
_cell.angle_beta   90.00
_cell.angle_gamma   90.00
#
_symmetry.space_group_name_H-M   'P 1'
#
loop_
_entity.id
_entity.type
_entity.pdbx_description
1 polymer ?
#
loop_
_entity_poly.entity_id
_entity_poly.type
_entity_poly.pdbx_seq_one_letter_code
_entity_poly.pdbx_strand_id
1 'polypeptide(L)'
;MISPNVETFIGCDSSYRAADIVLYGAPFDSTTSYRPGARFGPSAIRHESFGLETYSPYQNADLTDFDIFDSGDLELCFGSSEAALADIEARAAEILHDGKLPLLLGGEHLVTLGAVRAVAEKYPGLHIIHFDAHADLRDDYLGAKLSHACVLRRCHEIVGDGHIHQFCIRSGERAEFEFAAQHTEMHKFDFTGLAELTEQLCATKEPVYLTIDLDCLDPSASPAPVPPRPAA
;
A
#
# COMPACT_ATOMS: atom_id res chain seq x y z
N MET A 1 -12.98 -10.31 -17.51
CA MET A 1 -11.64 -10.91 -17.75
C MET A 1 -10.63 -9.77 -17.68
N ILE A 2 -9.63 -9.87 -16.82
CA ILE A 2 -8.57 -8.86 -16.69
C ILE A 2 -7.62 -9.01 -17.88
N SER A 3 -7.30 -7.89 -18.56
CA SER A 3 -6.41 -7.87 -19.73
C SER A 3 -5.01 -7.40 -19.33
N PRO A 4 -3.95 -7.82 -20.05
CA PRO A 4 -2.60 -7.33 -19.79
C PRO A 4 -2.48 -5.83 -20.12
N ASN A 5 -1.60 -5.14 -19.42
CA ASN A 5 -1.23 -3.76 -19.71
C ASN A 5 -0.29 -3.70 -20.94
N VAL A 6 -0.16 -2.50 -21.53
CA VAL A 6 0.81 -2.23 -22.60
C VAL A 6 2.22 -2.10 -22.03
N GLU A 7 2.36 -1.46 -20.85
CA GLU A 7 3.60 -1.35 -20.10
C GLU A 7 3.44 -2.07 -18.75
N THR A 8 4.21 -3.12 -18.53
CA THR A 8 4.17 -3.94 -17.33
C THR A 8 5.41 -3.70 -16.46
N PHE A 9 5.33 -4.06 -15.18
CA PHE A 9 6.51 -4.13 -14.33
C PHE A 9 7.44 -5.25 -14.83
N ILE A 10 8.76 -5.06 -14.76
CA ILE A 10 9.76 -6.06 -15.19
C ILE A 10 9.49 -7.41 -14.52
N GLY A 11 9.54 -8.48 -15.31
CA GLY A 11 9.30 -9.86 -14.81
C GLY A 11 7.84 -10.23 -14.57
N CYS A 12 6.86 -9.33 -14.85
CA CYS A 12 5.43 -9.62 -14.72
C CYS A 12 4.82 -10.08 -16.05
N ASP A 13 5.36 -11.16 -16.62
CA ASP A 13 5.06 -11.62 -17.98
C ASP A 13 4.07 -12.81 -18.04
N SER A 14 3.62 -13.33 -16.89
CA SER A 14 2.67 -14.44 -16.85
C SER A 14 1.30 -14.04 -17.40
N SER A 15 0.55 -14.99 -17.92
CA SER A 15 -0.86 -14.75 -18.23
C SER A 15 -1.69 -14.71 -16.94
N TYR A 16 -2.81 -13.98 -16.94
CA TYR A 16 -3.71 -13.92 -15.77
C TYR A 16 -4.11 -15.32 -15.26
N ARG A 17 -4.32 -16.26 -16.18
CA ARG A 17 -4.72 -17.63 -15.81
C ARG A 17 -3.62 -18.38 -15.06
N ALA A 18 -2.36 -18.19 -15.44
CA ALA A 18 -1.22 -18.88 -14.82
C ALA A 18 -0.76 -18.20 -13.54
N ALA A 19 -0.95 -16.88 -13.42
CA ALA A 19 -0.42 -16.09 -12.33
C ALA A 19 -0.99 -16.49 -10.96
N ASP A 20 -0.11 -16.49 -9.96
CA ASP A 20 -0.45 -16.58 -8.54
C ASP A 20 -0.61 -15.20 -7.92
N ILE A 21 0.08 -14.19 -8.48
CA ILE A 21 0.10 -12.81 -8.02
C ILE A 21 -0.41 -11.89 -9.14
N VAL A 22 -1.28 -10.95 -8.80
CA VAL A 22 -1.79 -9.94 -9.73
C VAL A 22 -1.41 -8.55 -9.25
N LEU A 23 -0.52 -7.91 -9.99
CA LEU A 23 -0.14 -6.51 -9.83
C LEU A 23 -1.21 -5.63 -10.48
N TYR A 24 -1.65 -4.59 -9.77
CA TYR A 24 -2.58 -3.58 -10.31
C TYR A 24 -2.31 -2.22 -9.71
N GLY A 25 -2.59 -1.16 -10.46
CA GLY A 25 -2.37 0.22 -10.02
C GLY A 25 -3.66 0.92 -9.61
N ALA A 26 -3.57 1.78 -8.60
CA ALA A 26 -4.63 2.70 -8.18
C ALA A 26 -4.12 4.14 -8.23
N PRO A 27 -4.18 4.81 -9.41
CA PRO A 27 -3.63 6.14 -9.63
C PRO A 27 -4.54 7.23 -9.04
N PHE A 28 -4.62 7.33 -7.71
CA PHE A 28 -5.47 8.24 -6.96
C PHE A 28 -4.64 9.17 -6.07
N ASP A 29 -4.95 10.50 -6.10
CA ASP A 29 -4.31 11.51 -5.24
C ASP A 29 -5.22 12.70 -4.93
N SER A 30 -6.55 12.47 -4.92
CA SER A 30 -7.54 13.54 -4.80
C SER A 30 -7.62 14.16 -3.39
N THR A 31 -7.03 13.53 -2.36
CA THR A 31 -7.00 14.07 -0.99
C THR A 31 -5.61 14.51 -0.54
N THR A 32 -4.63 14.55 -1.43
CA THR A 32 -3.27 14.98 -1.15
C THR A 32 -3.24 16.42 -0.59
N SER A 33 -2.63 16.62 0.56
CA SER A 33 -2.57 17.92 1.24
C SER A 33 -1.56 18.88 0.62
N TYR A 34 -0.53 18.37 -0.05
CA TYR A 34 0.55 19.16 -0.63
C TYR A 34 1.10 18.49 -1.89
N ARG A 35 1.16 19.22 -2.99
CA ARG A 35 1.71 18.77 -4.29
C ARG A 35 1.12 17.44 -4.78
N PRO A 36 -0.06 17.45 -5.43
CA PRO A 36 -0.60 16.27 -6.08
C PRO A 36 0.39 15.73 -7.12
N GLY A 37 0.33 14.44 -7.41
CA GLY A 37 1.23 13.75 -8.34
C GLY A 37 1.42 12.28 -8.01
N ALA A 38 1.00 11.83 -6.82
CA ALA A 38 1.08 10.43 -6.43
C ALA A 38 0.31 9.52 -7.41
N ARG A 39 -0.71 10.03 -8.10
CA ARG A 39 -1.42 9.29 -9.18
C ARG A 39 -0.52 8.81 -10.31
N PHE A 40 0.65 9.40 -10.50
CA PHE A 40 1.63 8.95 -11.49
C PHE A 40 2.57 7.85 -10.97
N GLY A 41 2.48 7.52 -9.67
CA GLY A 41 3.33 6.52 -9.01
C GLY A 41 3.30 5.16 -9.70
N PRO A 42 2.13 4.54 -9.94
CA PRO A 42 2.07 3.22 -10.56
C PRO A 42 2.75 3.16 -11.93
N SER A 43 2.50 4.14 -12.80
CA SER A 43 3.18 4.22 -14.11
C SER A 43 4.67 4.47 -13.98
N ALA A 44 5.09 5.36 -13.08
CA ALA A 44 6.52 5.65 -12.87
C ALA A 44 7.27 4.42 -12.35
N ILE A 45 6.70 3.68 -11.39
CA ILE A 45 7.29 2.45 -10.86
C ILE A 45 7.46 1.39 -11.96
N ARG A 46 6.47 1.21 -12.85
CA ARG A 46 6.58 0.30 -13.99
C ARG A 46 7.68 0.74 -14.95
N HIS A 47 7.68 2.02 -15.31
CA HIS A 47 8.68 2.56 -16.24
C HIS A 47 10.11 2.39 -15.71
N GLU A 48 10.35 2.75 -14.48
CA GLU A 48 11.67 2.66 -13.86
C GLU A 48 12.09 1.21 -13.56
N SER A 49 11.14 0.27 -13.48
CA SER A 49 11.46 -1.13 -13.22
C SER A 49 12.39 -1.77 -14.25
N PHE A 50 12.34 -1.30 -15.51
CA PHE A 50 13.22 -1.80 -16.57
C PHE A 50 14.70 -1.41 -16.38
N GLY A 51 15.00 -0.53 -15.44
CA GLY A 51 16.34 -0.20 -15.01
C GLY A 51 16.89 -1.08 -13.89
N LEU A 52 16.10 -2.05 -13.40
CA LEU A 52 16.44 -2.91 -12.28
C LEU A 52 16.82 -4.32 -12.74
N GLU A 53 17.59 -5.01 -11.89
CA GLU A 53 17.78 -6.46 -12.00
C GLU A 53 16.63 -7.20 -11.35
N THR A 54 16.22 -8.32 -11.92
CA THR A 54 15.13 -9.15 -11.38
C THR A 54 15.56 -9.99 -10.17
N TYR A 55 16.86 -10.27 -10.04
CA TYR A 55 17.41 -11.08 -8.96
C TYR A 55 17.70 -10.28 -7.70
N SER A 56 17.20 -10.76 -6.57
CA SER A 56 17.51 -10.23 -5.24
C SER A 56 18.55 -11.10 -4.52
N PRO A 57 19.79 -10.61 -4.30
CA PRO A 57 20.80 -11.36 -3.55
C PRO A 57 20.45 -11.52 -2.06
N TYR A 58 19.62 -10.63 -1.50
CA TYR A 58 19.16 -10.72 -0.11
C TYR A 58 18.17 -11.86 0.09
N GLN A 59 17.27 -12.07 -0.87
CA GLN A 59 16.26 -13.13 -0.84
C GLN A 59 16.77 -14.42 -1.49
N ASN A 60 17.87 -14.36 -2.27
CA ASN A 60 18.33 -15.43 -3.13
C ASN A 60 17.19 -15.95 -4.03
N ALA A 61 16.43 -15.03 -4.63
CA ALA A 61 15.28 -15.31 -5.47
C ALA A 61 15.25 -14.34 -6.67
N ASP A 62 14.70 -14.79 -7.77
CA ASP A 62 14.49 -14.00 -8.98
C ASP A 62 13.00 -13.74 -9.17
N LEU A 63 12.61 -12.57 -9.66
CA LEU A 63 11.21 -12.30 -9.99
C LEU A 63 10.65 -13.28 -11.02
N THR A 64 11.50 -13.81 -11.89
CA THR A 64 11.14 -14.83 -12.88
C THR A 64 10.82 -16.21 -12.28
N ASP A 65 11.11 -16.42 -10.97
CA ASP A 65 10.70 -17.61 -10.23
C ASP A 65 9.21 -17.58 -9.83
N PHE A 66 8.52 -16.45 -10.05
CA PHE A 66 7.12 -16.25 -9.64
C PHE A 66 6.23 -15.97 -10.85
N ASP A 67 5.03 -16.53 -10.82
CA ASP A 67 4.00 -16.26 -11.81
C ASP A 67 3.22 -14.99 -11.47
N ILE A 68 3.67 -13.85 -12.00
CA ILE A 68 3.08 -12.52 -11.76
C ILE A 68 2.45 -11.98 -13.04
N PHE A 69 1.22 -11.50 -12.95
CA PHE A 69 0.50 -10.80 -14.00
C PHE A 69 0.29 -9.33 -13.64
N ASP A 70 0.71 -8.41 -14.49
CA ASP A 70 0.43 -6.98 -14.34
C ASP A 70 -0.83 -6.61 -15.13
N SER A 71 -1.89 -6.23 -14.42
CA SER A 71 -3.18 -5.86 -15.02
C SER A 71 -3.30 -4.38 -15.39
N GLY A 72 -2.25 -3.59 -15.16
CA GLY A 72 -2.27 -2.15 -15.39
C GLY A 72 -3.03 -1.37 -14.31
N ASP A 73 -3.35 -0.12 -14.62
CA ASP A 73 -4.01 0.81 -13.71
C ASP A 73 -5.53 0.73 -13.81
N LEU A 74 -6.19 0.97 -12.67
CA LEU A 74 -7.63 1.17 -12.60
C LEU A 74 -8.03 2.54 -13.16
N GLU A 75 -9.16 2.62 -13.82
CA GLU A 75 -9.84 3.88 -14.13
C GLU A 75 -10.68 4.28 -12.92
N LEU A 76 -10.18 5.21 -12.12
CA LEU A 76 -10.79 5.61 -10.86
C LEU A 76 -11.62 6.89 -10.98
N CYS A 77 -12.67 7.00 -10.17
CA CYS A 77 -13.51 8.18 -10.09
C CYS A 77 -12.72 9.37 -9.53
N PHE A 78 -12.64 10.49 -10.26
CA PHE A 78 -11.94 11.71 -9.82
C PHE A 78 -12.63 12.47 -8.68
N GLY A 79 -13.96 12.44 -8.65
CA GLY A 79 -14.77 13.33 -7.82
C GLY A 79 -15.26 12.70 -6.51
N SER A 80 -14.92 11.44 -6.24
CA SER A 80 -15.40 10.72 -5.06
C SER A 80 -14.38 9.72 -4.57
N SER A 81 -13.82 9.97 -3.39
CA SER A 81 -12.95 9.00 -2.71
C SER A 81 -13.66 7.67 -2.46
N GLU A 82 -14.93 7.70 -2.06
CA GLU A 82 -15.71 6.48 -1.81
C GLU A 82 -15.90 5.65 -3.09
N ALA A 83 -16.22 6.28 -4.22
CA ALA A 83 -16.35 5.57 -5.49
C ALA A 83 -15.00 4.95 -5.92
N ALA A 84 -13.90 5.71 -5.81
CA ALA A 84 -12.57 5.19 -6.12
C ALA A 84 -12.19 4.02 -5.21
N LEU A 85 -12.49 4.10 -3.92
CA LEU A 85 -12.26 3.00 -2.97
C LEU A 85 -13.10 1.76 -3.32
N ALA A 86 -14.35 1.94 -3.76
CA ALA A 86 -15.19 0.83 -4.20
C ALA A 86 -14.63 0.13 -5.45
N ASP A 87 -14.06 0.87 -6.41
CA ASP A 87 -13.40 0.30 -7.58
C ASP A 87 -12.16 -0.52 -7.19
N ILE A 88 -11.34 -0.02 -6.22
CA ILE A 88 -10.17 -0.72 -5.70
C ILE A 88 -10.58 -1.99 -4.95
N GLU A 89 -11.59 -1.89 -4.09
CA GLU A 89 -12.16 -3.02 -3.34
C GLU A 89 -12.67 -4.10 -4.28
N ALA A 90 -13.44 -3.73 -5.30
CA ALA A 90 -13.96 -4.68 -6.29
C ALA A 90 -12.84 -5.41 -7.04
N ARG A 91 -11.76 -4.72 -7.44
CA ARG A 91 -10.61 -5.33 -8.09
C ARG A 91 -9.88 -6.30 -7.15
N ALA A 92 -9.61 -5.89 -5.90
CA ALA A 92 -8.98 -6.76 -4.93
C ALA A 92 -9.84 -8.01 -4.65
N ALA A 93 -11.16 -7.84 -4.50
CA ALA A 93 -12.11 -8.94 -4.31
C ALA A 93 -12.14 -9.91 -5.50
N GLU A 94 -12.11 -9.40 -6.76
CA GLU A 94 -12.02 -10.22 -7.96
C GLU A 94 -10.76 -11.10 -7.96
N ILE A 95 -9.60 -10.50 -7.68
CA ILE A 95 -8.31 -11.21 -7.63
C ILE A 95 -8.34 -12.28 -6.54
N LEU A 96 -8.82 -11.92 -5.35
CA LEU A 96 -8.93 -12.84 -4.22
C LEU A 96 -9.92 -13.98 -4.49
N HIS A 97 -11.06 -13.69 -5.13
CA HIS A 97 -12.05 -14.73 -5.53
C HIS A 97 -11.43 -15.78 -6.45
N ASP A 98 -10.57 -15.35 -7.38
CA ASP A 98 -9.84 -16.24 -8.29
C ASP A 98 -8.67 -17.00 -7.63
N GLY A 99 -8.52 -16.85 -6.30
CA GLY A 99 -7.51 -17.55 -5.51
C GLY A 99 -6.09 -16.98 -5.64
N LYS A 100 -5.97 -15.74 -6.14
CA LYS A 100 -4.69 -15.07 -6.38
C LYS A 100 -4.39 -14.02 -5.31
N LEU A 101 -3.11 -13.64 -5.19
CA LEU A 101 -2.65 -12.59 -4.28
C LEU A 101 -2.72 -11.21 -4.98
N PRO A 102 -3.46 -10.24 -4.46
CA PRO A 102 -3.46 -8.88 -4.97
C PRO A 102 -2.19 -8.13 -4.52
N LEU A 103 -1.51 -7.46 -5.44
CA LEU A 103 -0.38 -6.56 -5.20
C LEU A 103 -0.73 -5.18 -5.76
N LEU A 104 -0.94 -4.20 -4.87
CA LEU A 104 -1.39 -2.85 -5.21
C LEU A 104 -0.22 -1.88 -5.34
N LEU A 105 -0.09 -1.22 -6.49
CA LEU A 105 0.71 -0.01 -6.63
C LEU A 105 -0.17 1.21 -6.39
N GLY A 106 0.11 1.94 -5.34
CA GLY A 106 -0.72 3.06 -4.92
C GLY A 106 -0.41 4.37 -5.64
N GLY A 107 -1.38 5.26 -5.51
CA GLY A 107 -1.24 6.70 -5.52
C GLY A 107 -0.97 7.18 -4.10
N GLU A 108 -1.90 7.98 -3.52
CA GLU A 108 -1.83 8.34 -2.10
C GLU A 108 -2.28 7.19 -1.20
N HIS A 109 -1.92 7.25 0.09
CA HIS A 109 -2.11 6.14 1.03
C HIS A 109 -3.58 5.71 1.23
N LEU A 110 -4.56 6.58 0.97
CA LEU A 110 -5.98 6.24 1.08
C LEU A 110 -6.37 4.98 0.29
N VAL A 111 -5.69 4.69 -0.84
CA VAL A 111 -6.00 3.53 -1.69
C VAL A 111 -5.90 2.20 -0.94
N THR A 112 -5.07 2.12 0.10
CA THR A 112 -4.94 0.96 0.98
C THR A 112 -6.28 0.53 1.59
N LEU A 113 -7.15 1.49 1.94
CA LEU A 113 -8.45 1.17 2.56
C LEU A 113 -9.33 0.32 1.64
N GLY A 114 -9.34 0.59 0.32
CA GLY A 114 -10.12 -0.21 -0.63
C GLY A 114 -9.66 -1.66 -0.66
N ALA A 115 -8.35 -1.89 -0.72
CA ALA A 115 -7.79 -3.24 -0.71
C ALA A 115 -8.01 -3.94 0.64
N VAL A 116 -7.83 -3.25 1.77
CA VAL A 116 -8.05 -3.80 3.13
C VAL A 116 -9.51 -4.24 3.33
N ARG A 117 -10.50 -3.52 2.80
CA ARG A 117 -11.92 -3.93 2.85
C ARG A 117 -12.11 -5.33 2.27
N ALA A 118 -11.61 -5.57 1.07
CA ALA A 118 -11.72 -6.87 0.40
C ALA A 118 -10.92 -7.98 1.10
N VAL A 119 -9.70 -7.66 1.55
CA VAL A 119 -8.82 -8.66 2.20
C VAL A 119 -9.39 -9.06 3.56
N ALA A 120 -9.89 -8.11 4.37
CA ALA A 120 -10.47 -8.38 5.68
C ALA A 120 -11.77 -9.19 5.60
N GLU A 121 -12.57 -8.99 4.54
CA GLU A 121 -13.77 -9.81 4.29
C GLU A 121 -13.39 -11.28 4.06
N LYS A 122 -12.34 -11.55 3.29
CA LYS A 122 -11.86 -12.90 2.99
C LYS A 122 -11.10 -13.54 4.15
N TYR A 123 -10.35 -12.75 4.91
CA TYR A 123 -9.44 -13.22 5.95
C TYR A 123 -9.76 -12.54 7.29
N PRO A 124 -10.73 -13.06 8.07
CA PRO A 124 -11.00 -12.57 9.42
C PRO A 124 -9.75 -12.66 10.31
N GLY A 125 -9.56 -11.66 11.18
CA GLY A 125 -8.37 -11.57 12.02
C GLY A 125 -7.14 -11.01 11.28
N LEU A 126 -7.37 -10.26 10.20
CA LEU A 126 -6.33 -9.63 9.42
C LEU A 126 -5.46 -8.71 10.29
N HIS A 127 -4.14 -8.89 10.24
CA HIS A 127 -3.16 -7.94 10.75
C HIS A 127 -2.67 -7.02 9.64
N ILE A 128 -2.41 -5.75 9.98
CA ILE A 128 -1.82 -4.77 9.07
C ILE A 128 -0.43 -4.42 9.59
N ILE A 129 0.59 -4.64 8.76
CA ILE A 129 1.94 -4.12 8.99
C ILE A 129 2.09 -2.86 8.12
N HIS A 130 2.38 -1.75 8.79
CA HIS A 130 2.43 -0.42 8.19
C HIS A 130 3.82 0.20 8.34
N PHE A 131 4.48 0.48 7.22
CA PHE A 131 5.74 1.21 7.15
C PHE A 131 5.49 2.61 6.60
N ASP A 132 5.80 3.64 7.40
CA ASP A 132 5.47 5.02 7.06
C ASP A 132 6.25 6.00 7.94
N ALA A 133 6.45 7.22 7.47
CA ALA A 133 6.84 8.33 8.32
C ALA A 133 5.68 8.84 9.18
N HIS A 134 4.45 8.73 8.69
CA HIS A 134 3.24 9.30 9.26
C HIS A 134 2.41 8.26 10.02
N ALA A 135 1.64 8.73 11.00
CA ALA A 135 0.74 7.85 11.76
C ALA A 135 -0.52 7.47 10.98
N ASP A 136 -1.04 8.38 10.15
CA ASP A 136 -2.26 8.24 9.33
C ASP A 136 -3.51 7.80 10.10
N LEU A 137 -3.58 8.22 11.38
CA LEU A 137 -4.62 7.86 12.34
C LEU A 137 -5.59 8.99 12.66
N ARG A 138 -5.61 10.07 11.86
CA ARG A 138 -6.58 11.15 12.07
C ARG A 138 -8.00 10.63 11.93
N ASP A 139 -8.91 11.13 12.77
CA ASP A 139 -10.34 10.83 12.61
C ASP A 139 -10.96 11.61 11.46
N ASP A 140 -10.49 12.84 11.27
CA ASP A 140 -10.90 13.74 10.19
C ASP A 140 -9.71 14.58 9.75
N TYR A 141 -9.61 14.88 8.46
CA TYR A 141 -8.63 15.81 7.93
C TYR A 141 -9.29 16.80 6.98
N LEU A 142 -9.32 18.06 7.36
CA LEU A 142 -9.94 19.17 6.60
C LEU A 142 -11.40 18.89 6.22
N GLY A 143 -12.17 18.24 7.10
CA GLY A 143 -13.58 17.89 6.89
C GLY A 143 -13.79 16.58 6.12
N ALA A 144 -12.73 15.81 5.84
CA ALA A 144 -12.82 14.55 5.15
C ALA A 144 -12.33 13.38 6.05
N LYS A 145 -13.19 12.39 6.27
CA LYS A 145 -12.83 11.13 6.93
C LYS A 145 -12.09 10.16 6.01
N LEU A 146 -12.32 10.29 4.71
CA LEU A 146 -11.66 9.50 3.67
C LEU A 146 -10.54 10.35 3.04
N SER A 147 -9.37 10.32 3.67
CA SER A 147 -8.15 10.96 3.19
C SER A 147 -6.93 10.11 3.51
N HIS A 148 -5.80 10.39 2.86
CA HIS A 148 -4.53 9.72 3.15
C HIS A 148 -4.20 9.74 4.64
N ALA A 149 -4.34 10.90 5.32
CA ALA A 149 -4.02 11.06 6.74
C ALA A 149 -4.97 10.33 7.71
N CYS A 150 -6.06 9.73 7.20
CA CYS A 150 -7.07 9.03 8.00
C CYS A 150 -7.12 7.52 7.69
N VAL A 151 -6.29 7.03 6.76
CA VAL A 151 -6.43 5.69 6.20
C VAL A 151 -6.30 4.59 7.26
N LEU A 152 -5.29 4.66 8.13
CA LEU A 152 -5.09 3.65 9.19
C LEU A 152 -6.16 3.73 10.27
N ARG A 153 -6.74 4.91 10.50
CA ARG A 153 -7.91 5.05 11.37
C ARG A 153 -9.13 4.32 10.79
N ARG A 154 -9.36 4.42 9.50
CA ARG A 154 -10.45 3.68 8.81
C ARG A 154 -10.16 2.19 8.74
N CYS A 155 -8.92 1.79 8.54
CA CYS A 155 -8.53 0.38 8.61
C CYS A 155 -8.75 -0.21 10.01
N HIS A 156 -8.44 0.55 11.08
CA HIS A 156 -8.70 0.13 12.45
C HIS A 156 -10.19 -0.16 12.72
N GLU A 157 -11.10 0.62 12.13
CA GLU A 157 -12.54 0.36 12.25
C GLU A 157 -12.98 -0.99 11.64
N ILE A 158 -12.14 -1.56 10.77
CA ILE A 158 -12.37 -2.87 10.14
C ILE A 158 -11.71 -4.00 10.94
N VAL A 159 -10.42 -3.83 11.28
CA VAL A 159 -9.62 -4.93 11.87
C VAL A 159 -9.66 -4.95 13.40
N GLY A 160 -9.95 -3.82 14.05
CA GLY A 160 -10.01 -3.69 15.51
C GLY A 160 -8.67 -3.47 16.21
N ASP A 161 -8.73 -3.46 17.55
CA ASP A 161 -7.59 -3.21 18.42
C ASP A 161 -6.51 -4.32 18.30
N GLY A 162 -5.24 -3.90 18.34
CA GLY A 162 -4.10 -4.83 18.34
C GLY A 162 -3.79 -5.47 17.00
N HIS A 163 -4.49 -5.12 15.92
CA HIS A 163 -4.26 -5.68 14.59
C HIS A 163 -3.49 -4.75 13.64
N ILE A 164 -3.09 -3.56 14.10
CA ILE A 164 -2.29 -2.63 13.32
C ILE A 164 -0.92 -2.44 13.98
N HIS A 165 0.13 -2.76 13.24
CA HIS A 165 1.53 -2.68 13.67
C HIS A 165 2.25 -1.66 12.79
N GLN A 166 2.65 -0.53 13.37
CA GLN A 166 3.22 0.61 12.66
C GLN A 166 4.70 0.76 12.96
N PHE A 167 5.52 0.96 11.93
CA PHE A 167 6.98 1.09 12.06
C PHE A 167 7.49 2.35 11.37
N CYS A 168 8.59 2.89 11.84
CA CYS A 168 9.27 4.10 11.36
C CYS A 168 8.50 5.40 11.59
N ILE A 169 7.41 5.39 12.33
CA ILE A 169 6.54 6.54 12.53
C ILE A 169 7.28 7.67 13.23
N ARG A 170 7.34 8.85 12.62
CA ARG A 170 8.03 10.03 13.14
C ARG A 170 7.25 11.34 13.00
N SER A 171 6.07 11.29 12.38
CA SER A 171 5.22 12.45 12.12
C SER A 171 3.74 12.13 12.38
N GLY A 172 3.01 13.09 12.92
CA GLY A 172 1.58 13.00 13.22
C GLY A 172 1.16 14.05 14.24
N GLU A 173 -0.13 14.18 14.47
CA GLU A 173 -0.67 15.02 15.54
C GLU A 173 -0.70 14.28 16.88
N ARG A 174 -0.71 15.03 17.98
CA ARG A 174 -0.79 14.44 19.33
C ARG A 174 -1.93 13.42 19.47
N ALA A 175 -3.11 13.76 18.94
CA ALA A 175 -4.29 12.89 19.02
C ALA A 175 -4.10 11.53 18.33
N GLU A 176 -3.30 11.48 17.27
CA GLU A 176 -2.96 10.21 16.58
C GLU A 176 -2.09 9.32 17.47
N PHE A 177 -1.09 9.88 18.14
CA PHE A 177 -0.24 9.14 19.09
C PHE A 177 -0.99 8.71 20.35
N GLU A 178 -1.94 9.53 20.84
CA GLU A 178 -2.82 9.16 21.95
C GLU A 178 -3.76 8.03 21.58
N PHE A 179 -4.28 8.03 20.34
CA PHE A 179 -5.08 6.94 19.81
C PHE A 179 -4.24 5.67 19.63
N ALA A 180 -3.07 5.79 19.01
CA ALA A 180 -2.17 4.66 18.79
C ALA A 180 -1.80 3.94 20.09
N ALA A 181 -1.54 4.67 21.16
CA ALA A 181 -1.18 4.11 22.46
C ALA A 181 -2.26 3.19 23.09
N GLN A 182 -3.49 3.26 22.59
CA GLN A 182 -4.63 2.48 23.09
C GLN A 182 -5.08 1.40 22.11
N HIS A 183 -4.81 1.57 20.81
CA HIS A 183 -5.47 0.80 19.75
C HIS A 183 -4.52 0.11 18.77
N THR A 184 -3.28 0.59 18.62
CA THR A 184 -2.30 0.02 17.69
C THR A 184 -0.98 -0.28 18.39
N GLU A 185 -0.14 -1.06 17.77
CA GLU A 185 1.26 -1.24 18.19
C GLU A 185 2.14 -0.35 17.32
N MET A 186 2.67 0.74 17.90
CA MET A 186 3.42 1.75 17.17
C MET A 186 4.90 1.80 17.61
N HIS A 187 5.79 1.48 16.68
CA HIS A 187 7.24 1.61 16.80
C HIS A 187 7.70 2.88 16.09
N LYS A 188 8.35 3.77 16.84
CA LYS A 188 8.77 5.09 16.34
C LYS A 188 10.20 5.02 15.84
N PHE A 189 10.46 5.66 14.71
CA PHE A 189 11.78 5.94 14.13
C PHE A 189 12.53 4.75 13.53
N ASP A 190 12.20 3.51 13.85
CA ASP A 190 12.91 2.33 13.40
C ASP A 190 11.99 1.10 13.21
N PHE A 191 12.59 -0.05 12.97
CA PHE A 191 11.93 -1.36 12.80
C PHE A 191 12.09 -2.29 14.01
N THR A 192 12.39 -1.74 15.19
CA THR A 192 12.52 -2.55 16.41
C THR A 192 11.22 -3.33 16.68
N GLY A 193 11.33 -4.63 16.93
CA GLY A 193 10.18 -5.51 17.17
C GLY A 193 9.60 -6.18 15.91
N LEU A 194 9.99 -5.75 14.69
CA LEU A 194 9.44 -6.32 13.45
C LEU A 194 9.77 -7.82 13.29
N ALA A 195 10.98 -8.24 13.65
CA ALA A 195 11.38 -9.63 13.52
C ALA A 195 10.56 -10.54 14.44
N GLU A 196 10.40 -10.14 15.69
CA GLU A 196 9.62 -10.86 16.71
C GLU A 196 8.14 -10.95 16.31
N LEU A 197 7.56 -9.85 15.84
CA LEU A 197 6.19 -9.81 15.32
C LEU A 197 6.04 -10.78 14.12
N THR A 198 6.98 -10.75 13.19
CA THR A 198 6.94 -11.61 12.00
C THR A 198 7.00 -13.08 12.39
N GLU A 199 7.88 -13.45 13.31
CA GLU A 199 7.98 -14.82 13.84
C GLU A 199 6.66 -15.26 14.50
N GLN A 200 6.04 -14.39 15.29
CA GLN A 200 4.77 -14.65 15.95
C GLN A 200 3.65 -14.89 14.92
N LEU A 201 3.45 -13.97 13.97
CA LEU A 201 2.38 -14.06 12.96
C LEU A 201 2.57 -15.28 12.05
N CYS A 202 3.82 -15.60 11.69
CA CYS A 202 4.13 -16.83 10.95
C CYS A 202 3.80 -18.11 11.74
N ALA A 203 4.09 -18.14 13.04
CA ALA A 203 3.82 -19.29 13.90
C ALA A 203 2.30 -19.54 14.07
N THR A 204 1.52 -18.46 14.18
CA THR A 204 0.05 -18.51 14.32
C THR A 204 -0.67 -18.62 12.97
N LYS A 205 0.04 -18.36 11.85
CA LYS A 205 -0.51 -18.31 10.48
C LYS A 205 -1.64 -17.29 10.32
N GLU A 206 -1.53 -16.18 11.04
CA GLU A 206 -2.47 -15.08 10.91
C GLU A 206 -2.28 -14.35 9.58
N PRO A 207 -3.38 -13.92 8.94
CA PRO A 207 -3.30 -13.20 7.68
C PRO A 207 -2.69 -11.80 7.90
N VAL A 208 -1.82 -11.38 6.96
CA VAL A 208 -1.14 -10.09 7.03
C VAL A 208 -1.37 -9.30 5.74
N TYR A 209 -1.74 -8.03 5.88
CA TYR A 209 -1.69 -7.02 4.84
C TYR A 209 -0.49 -6.12 5.10
N LEU A 210 0.45 -6.06 4.16
CA LEU A 210 1.59 -5.15 4.24
C LEU A 210 1.30 -3.89 3.43
N THR A 211 1.40 -2.72 4.06
CA THR A 211 1.35 -1.43 3.38
C THR A 211 2.62 -0.64 3.65
N ILE A 212 3.17 -0.04 2.58
CA ILE A 212 4.43 0.69 2.62
C ILE A 212 4.20 2.06 1.98
N ASP A 213 4.31 3.14 2.78
CA ASP A 213 4.54 4.46 2.23
C ASP A 213 6.04 4.66 2.02
N LEU A 214 6.42 5.13 0.84
CA LEU A 214 7.83 5.28 0.46
C LEU A 214 8.56 6.33 1.31
N ASP A 215 7.83 7.23 1.98
CA ASP A 215 8.42 8.21 2.85
C ASP A 215 8.84 7.65 4.23
N CYS A 216 8.57 6.35 4.50
CA CYS A 216 9.20 5.65 5.61
C CYS A 216 10.73 5.67 5.49
N LEU A 217 11.25 5.69 4.26
CA LEU A 217 12.67 5.79 3.98
C LEU A 217 13.23 7.13 4.47
N ASP A 218 14.51 7.13 4.86
CA ASP A 218 15.20 8.38 5.20
C ASP A 218 15.32 9.27 3.95
N PRO A 219 15.00 10.58 4.04
CA PRO A 219 15.10 11.50 2.91
C PRO A 219 16.48 11.58 2.24
N SER A 220 17.54 11.18 2.94
CA SER A 220 18.89 11.08 2.37
C SER A 220 19.05 9.87 1.45
N ALA A 221 18.29 8.79 1.69
CA ALA A 221 18.27 7.59 0.86
C ALA A 221 17.20 7.68 -0.26
N SER A 222 16.11 8.38 0.00
CA SER A 222 15.02 8.63 -0.95
C SER A 222 14.68 10.12 -0.96
N PRO A 223 15.49 10.97 -1.60
CA PRO A 223 15.18 12.39 -1.67
C PRO A 223 13.87 12.59 -2.43
N ALA A 224 12.94 13.34 -1.83
CA ALA A 224 11.74 13.76 -2.53
C ALA A 224 12.13 14.39 -3.88
N PRO A 225 11.42 14.12 -4.98
CA PRO A 225 11.77 14.67 -6.28
C PRO A 225 11.83 16.20 -6.19
N VAL A 226 13.03 16.75 -6.35
CA VAL A 226 13.22 18.21 -6.43
C VAL A 226 12.59 18.64 -7.75
N PRO A 227 11.59 19.52 -7.76
CA PRO A 227 11.04 20.02 -9.01
C PRO A 227 12.17 20.65 -9.83
N PRO A 228 12.20 20.46 -11.15
CA PRO A 228 13.20 21.11 -11.99
C PRO A 228 13.17 22.61 -11.69
N ARG A 229 14.34 23.18 -11.37
CA ARG A 229 14.45 24.65 -11.23
C ARG A 229 14.02 25.27 -12.56
N PRO A 230 13.16 26.30 -12.55
CA PRO A 230 12.92 27.02 -13.79
C PRO A 230 14.28 27.50 -14.34
N ALA A 231 14.49 27.24 -15.61
CA ALA A 231 15.68 27.76 -16.29
C ALA A 231 15.66 29.29 -16.14
N ALA A 232 16.78 29.84 -15.70
CA ALA A 232 16.99 31.28 -15.56
C ALA A 232 17.04 31.95 -16.94
#